data_524d0e626af30221e548821affb5b5eb
#
_entry.id   524d0e626af30221e548821affb5b5eb
#
_cell.length_a   1.000
_cell.length_b   1.000
_cell.length_c   1.000
_cell.angle_alpha   90.00
_cell.angle_beta   90.00
_cell.angle_gamma   90.00
#
_symmetry.space_group_name_H-M   'P 1'
#
loop_
_entity.id
_entity.type
_entity.pdbx_description
1 polymer ?
#
loop_
_entity_poly.entity_id
_entity_poly.type
_entity_poly.pdbx_seq_one_letter_code
_entity_poly.pdbx_strand_id
1 'polypeptide(L)'
;EDTIAQCVRMADAGVDIIRITVPGLQDVPHIKAIRESLHAKGIFIPIVADIHFSSETAIAVAPFVDKVRINPGNFNKDFDEASRQLSRLLKVCSENGTAIRIGLNHGSLGDRITNLYGNTPKAMAEAAMEWLRLCVSNNFYNVVVSLKSSNTYVMVEAYRILAKYMEAEGTVFPLHVGVTEAGNGDSGRIKSCVGISSLLSEGIGNTIRVSLTEDPVNEISVGRYLQMRYDGEIASTLTSVKITDKVADAVYHSPCKERLMYDFSCDFGKRLLDKELDEVHIS
;
A
#
# COMPACT_ATOMS: atom_id res chain seq x y z
N GLU A 1 16.74 19.37 6.43
CA GLU A 1 16.52 20.21 5.23
C GLU A 1 16.23 19.35 4.00
N ASP A 2 16.99 18.29 3.76
CA ASP A 2 16.83 17.43 2.57
C ASP A 2 15.44 16.76 2.49
N THR A 3 14.92 16.29 3.62
CA THR A 3 13.56 15.68 3.67
C THR A 3 12.48 16.70 3.32
N ILE A 4 12.59 17.95 3.79
CA ILE A 4 11.62 19.02 3.46
C ILE A 4 11.67 19.30 1.95
N ALA A 5 12.88 19.44 1.39
CA ALA A 5 13.05 19.67 -0.04
C ALA A 5 12.47 18.52 -0.89
N GLN A 6 12.64 17.27 -0.45
CA GLN A 6 12.03 16.11 -1.09
C GLN A 6 10.50 16.15 -1.01
N CYS A 7 9.94 16.47 0.17
CA CYS A 7 8.48 16.61 0.34
C CYS A 7 7.90 17.69 -0.58
N VAL A 8 8.60 18.84 -0.74
CA VAL A 8 8.18 19.91 -1.65
C VAL A 8 8.17 19.40 -3.10
N ARG A 9 9.24 18.75 -3.57
CA ARG A 9 9.28 18.19 -4.94
C ARG A 9 8.14 17.17 -5.19
N MET A 10 7.84 16.33 -4.19
CA MET A 10 6.73 15.38 -4.30
C MET A 10 5.38 16.09 -4.35
N ALA A 11 5.20 17.15 -3.54
CA ALA A 11 4.01 17.98 -3.56
C ALA A 11 3.80 18.64 -4.93
N ASP A 12 4.86 19.25 -5.47
CA ASP A 12 4.85 19.88 -6.79
C ASP A 12 4.54 18.88 -7.92
N ALA A 13 4.96 17.64 -7.76
CA ALA A 13 4.66 16.55 -8.68
C ALA A 13 3.24 15.96 -8.50
N GLY A 14 2.47 16.46 -7.53
CA GLY A 14 1.06 16.12 -7.33
C GLY A 14 0.80 14.85 -6.51
N VAL A 15 1.66 14.50 -5.54
CA VAL A 15 1.36 13.41 -4.61
C VAL A 15 0.21 13.78 -3.66
N ASP A 16 -0.64 12.81 -3.31
CA ASP A 16 -1.77 13.04 -2.39
C ASP A 16 -1.40 12.80 -0.92
N ILE A 17 -0.42 11.95 -0.65
CA ILE A 17 -0.02 11.57 0.72
C ILE A 17 1.50 11.35 0.75
N ILE A 18 2.17 11.93 1.74
CA ILE A 18 3.61 11.74 1.96
C ILE A 18 3.83 10.78 3.13
N ARG A 19 4.74 9.81 2.96
CA ARG A 19 5.14 8.91 4.03
C ARG A 19 6.59 9.17 4.42
N ILE A 20 6.83 9.32 5.73
CA ILE A 20 8.15 9.56 6.30
C ILE A 20 8.46 8.45 7.31
N THR A 21 9.62 7.80 7.18
CA THR A 21 10.09 6.83 8.16
C THR A 21 10.57 7.55 9.42
N VAL A 22 10.16 7.05 10.59
CA VAL A 22 10.54 7.60 11.90
C VAL A 22 11.21 6.49 12.70
N PRO A 23 12.54 6.42 12.68
CA PRO A 23 13.29 5.32 13.28
C PRO A 23 13.18 5.24 14.81
N GLY A 24 13.08 6.38 15.50
CA GLY A 24 13.05 6.41 16.95
C GLY A 24 12.48 7.70 17.54
N LEU A 25 12.40 7.74 18.88
CA LEU A 25 11.85 8.88 19.63
C LEU A 25 12.57 10.20 19.34
N GLN A 26 13.89 10.15 19.11
CA GLN A 26 14.72 11.31 18.79
C GLN A 26 14.30 12.00 17.49
N ASP A 27 13.61 11.28 16.58
CA ASP A 27 13.18 11.80 15.29
C ASP A 27 11.81 12.48 15.33
N VAL A 28 11.04 12.28 16.40
CA VAL A 28 9.70 12.85 16.55
C VAL A 28 9.68 14.39 16.45
N PRO A 29 10.60 15.14 17.10
CA PRO A 29 10.66 16.60 16.93
C PRO A 29 10.93 17.03 15.48
N HIS A 30 11.66 16.23 14.71
CA HIS A 30 11.93 16.50 13.30
C HIS A 30 10.65 16.38 12.46
N ILE A 31 9.78 15.40 12.74
CA ILE A 31 8.49 15.26 12.05
C ILE A 31 7.62 16.48 12.28
N LYS A 32 7.53 16.97 13.52
CA LYS A 32 6.83 18.20 13.86
C LYS A 32 7.38 19.39 13.05
N ALA A 33 8.70 19.58 13.03
CA ALA A 33 9.36 20.65 12.29
C ALA A 33 9.14 20.54 10.77
N ILE A 34 9.13 19.33 10.19
CA ILE A 34 8.83 19.10 8.78
C ILE A 34 7.39 19.56 8.49
N ARG A 35 6.40 19.14 9.30
CA ARG A 35 5.01 19.55 9.13
C ARG A 35 4.85 21.07 9.18
N GLU A 36 5.42 21.72 10.18
CA GLU A 36 5.39 23.18 10.34
C GLU A 36 6.02 23.89 9.14
N SER A 37 7.15 23.39 8.64
CA SER A 37 7.84 23.95 7.48
C SER A 37 7.04 23.81 6.19
N LEU A 38 6.34 22.69 5.98
CA LEU A 38 5.45 22.47 4.84
C LEU A 38 4.24 23.40 4.92
N HIS A 39 3.61 23.51 6.09
CA HIS A 39 2.47 24.42 6.29
C HIS A 39 2.86 25.87 6.07
N ALA A 40 4.04 26.30 6.52
CA ALA A 40 4.56 27.65 6.26
C ALA A 40 4.76 27.95 4.76
N LYS A 41 4.90 26.90 3.94
CA LYS A 41 4.97 27.00 2.46
C LYS A 41 3.61 26.84 1.78
N GLY A 42 2.52 26.71 2.53
CA GLY A 42 1.17 26.46 1.99
C GLY A 42 0.92 25.02 1.54
N ILE A 43 1.77 24.07 1.93
CA ILE A 43 1.65 22.65 1.58
C ILE A 43 0.99 21.91 2.75
N PHE A 44 -0.25 21.43 2.54
CA PHE A 44 -1.09 20.76 3.55
C PHE A 44 -1.32 19.28 3.22
N ILE A 45 -0.38 18.66 2.51
CA ILE A 45 -0.47 17.23 2.16
C ILE A 45 -0.39 16.38 3.44
N PRO A 46 -1.29 15.39 3.63
CA PRO A 46 -1.26 14.50 4.78
C PRO A 46 0.07 13.74 4.92
N ILE A 47 0.57 13.67 6.14
CA ILE A 47 1.82 12.98 6.48
C ILE A 47 1.52 11.66 7.19
N VAL A 48 2.14 10.60 6.72
CA VAL A 48 2.13 9.26 7.35
C VAL A 48 3.48 9.00 8.01
N ALA A 49 3.51 8.83 9.33
CA ALA A 49 4.68 8.33 10.04
C ALA A 49 4.78 6.80 9.91
N ASP A 50 5.89 6.32 9.37
CA ASP A 50 6.16 4.89 9.19
C ASP A 50 7.04 4.38 10.34
N ILE A 51 6.42 3.67 11.29
CA ILE A 51 7.07 3.14 12.49
C ILE A 51 7.27 1.64 12.33
N HIS A 52 8.52 1.18 12.46
CA HIS A 52 8.85 -0.23 12.24
C HIS A 52 8.89 -1.05 13.53
N PHE A 53 9.45 -0.51 14.63
CA PHE A 53 9.84 -1.34 15.78
C PHE A 53 9.44 -0.81 17.16
N SER A 54 8.90 0.41 17.27
CA SER A 54 8.73 1.06 18.58
C SER A 54 7.30 1.59 18.78
N SER A 55 6.57 0.96 19.68
CA SER A 55 5.25 1.43 20.12
C SER A 55 5.32 2.83 20.77
N GLU A 56 6.37 3.10 21.53
CA GLU A 56 6.55 4.40 22.19
C GLU A 56 6.79 5.51 21.15
N THR A 57 7.55 5.22 20.08
CA THR A 57 7.71 6.18 18.96
C THR A 57 6.40 6.42 18.24
N ALA A 58 5.59 5.36 18.03
CA ALA A 58 4.26 5.47 17.41
C ALA A 58 3.33 6.37 18.24
N ILE A 59 3.31 6.18 19.57
CA ILE A 59 2.51 7.00 20.49
C ILE A 59 3.00 8.46 20.49
N ALA A 60 4.30 8.68 20.55
CA ALA A 60 4.87 10.02 20.62
C ALA A 60 4.68 10.84 19.32
N VAL A 61 4.68 10.19 18.15
CA VAL A 61 4.55 10.88 16.86
C VAL A 61 3.08 11.12 16.47
N ALA A 62 2.15 10.35 16.99
CA ALA A 62 0.73 10.39 16.61
C ALA A 62 0.11 11.81 16.64
N PRO A 63 0.40 12.71 17.62
CA PRO A 63 -0.15 14.06 17.61
C PRO A 63 0.35 14.96 16.47
N PHE A 64 1.41 14.59 15.77
CA PHE A 64 2.08 15.43 14.78
C PHE A 64 1.87 14.97 13.33
N VAL A 65 1.09 13.91 13.11
CA VAL A 65 0.85 13.33 11.78
C VAL A 65 -0.61 13.00 11.57
N ASP A 66 -1.00 12.81 10.32
CA ASP A 66 -2.37 12.47 9.96
C ASP A 66 -2.63 10.96 10.06
N LYS A 67 -1.55 10.16 9.97
CA LYS A 67 -1.61 8.71 10.08
C LYS A 67 -0.31 8.13 10.64
N VAL A 68 -0.43 7.13 11.50
CA VAL A 68 0.70 6.31 11.93
C VAL A 68 0.60 4.93 11.30
N ARG A 69 1.68 4.47 10.64
CA ARG A 69 1.78 3.09 10.18
C ARG A 69 2.57 2.28 11.19
N ILE A 70 2.00 1.17 11.61
CA ILE A 70 2.65 0.15 12.44
C ILE A 70 2.74 -1.18 11.69
N ASN A 71 3.77 -1.99 12.04
CA ASN A 71 3.90 -3.34 11.54
C ASN A 71 3.63 -4.35 12.67
N PRO A 72 2.50 -5.06 12.64
CA PRO A 72 2.15 -6.09 13.62
C PRO A 72 3.28 -7.06 13.97
N GLY A 73 3.97 -7.58 12.97
CA GLY A 73 5.03 -8.56 13.16
C GLY A 73 6.27 -8.05 13.89
N ASN A 74 6.45 -6.74 13.95
CA ASN A 74 7.59 -6.08 14.59
C ASN A 74 7.18 -5.22 15.80
N PHE A 75 5.88 -5.13 16.11
CA PHE A 75 5.38 -4.20 17.13
C PHE A 75 5.72 -4.66 18.55
N ASN A 76 5.48 -5.93 18.85
CA ASN A 76 5.95 -6.63 20.04
C ASN A 76 5.94 -8.14 19.80
N LYS A 77 6.87 -8.88 20.40
CA LYS A 77 6.91 -10.35 20.33
C LYS A 77 5.83 -11.01 21.18
N ASP A 78 5.50 -10.40 22.32
CA ASP A 78 4.40 -10.82 23.19
C ASP A 78 3.09 -10.18 22.70
N PHE A 79 2.10 -11.00 22.36
CA PHE A 79 0.84 -10.53 21.79
C PHE A 79 -0.04 -9.78 22.80
N ASP A 80 -0.01 -10.19 24.08
CA ASP A 80 -0.80 -9.52 25.12
C ASP A 80 -0.22 -8.12 25.40
N GLU A 81 1.11 -8.01 25.42
CA GLU A 81 1.77 -6.72 25.54
C GLU A 81 1.55 -5.86 24.27
N ALA A 82 1.60 -6.46 23.07
CA ALA A 82 1.26 -5.78 21.83
C ALA A 82 -0.16 -5.20 21.88
N SER A 83 -1.13 -5.96 22.39
CA SER A 83 -2.51 -5.53 22.53
C SER A 83 -2.65 -4.35 23.52
N ARG A 84 -1.95 -4.38 24.65
CA ARG A 84 -1.93 -3.26 25.60
C ARG A 84 -1.31 -1.99 25.00
N GLN A 85 -0.18 -2.15 24.32
CA GLN A 85 0.49 -1.03 23.64
C GLN A 85 -0.34 -0.45 22.50
N LEU A 86 -1.02 -1.32 21.72
CA LEU A 86 -1.95 -0.88 20.70
C LEU A 86 -3.08 -0.06 21.33
N SER A 87 -3.71 -0.53 22.40
CA SER A 87 -4.81 0.20 23.07
C SER A 87 -4.37 1.60 23.54
N ARG A 88 -3.13 1.75 24.04
CA ARG A 88 -2.55 3.07 24.37
C ARG A 88 -2.40 3.95 23.14
N LEU A 89 -1.88 3.40 22.04
CA LEU A 89 -1.72 4.11 20.77
C LEU A 89 -3.08 4.54 20.20
N LEU A 90 -4.07 3.65 20.18
CA LEU A 90 -5.42 3.93 19.69
C LEU A 90 -6.08 5.08 20.46
N LYS A 91 -5.89 5.14 21.78
CA LYS A 91 -6.38 6.23 22.61
C LYS A 91 -5.78 7.58 22.17
N VAL A 92 -4.45 7.65 22.03
CA VAL A 92 -3.78 8.89 21.59
C VAL A 92 -4.20 9.28 20.17
N CYS A 93 -4.33 8.31 19.27
CA CYS A 93 -4.82 8.54 17.92
C CYS A 93 -6.26 9.09 17.90
N SER A 94 -7.15 8.53 18.75
CA SER A 94 -8.52 9.02 18.89
C SER A 94 -8.58 10.47 19.39
N GLU A 95 -7.76 10.81 20.39
CA GLU A 95 -7.67 12.16 20.95
C GLU A 95 -7.17 13.21 19.95
N ASN A 96 -6.36 12.80 18.97
CA ASN A 96 -5.73 13.69 17.98
C ASN A 96 -6.34 13.59 16.57
N GLY A 97 -7.35 12.74 16.34
CA GLY A 97 -7.93 12.50 15.03
C GLY A 97 -7.00 11.76 14.06
N THR A 98 -5.94 11.12 14.57
CA THR A 98 -4.91 10.46 13.78
C THR A 98 -5.39 9.06 13.35
N ALA A 99 -5.26 8.74 12.06
CA ALA A 99 -5.57 7.41 11.54
C ALA A 99 -4.44 6.42 11.85
N ILE A 100 -4.77 5.12 11.84
CA ILE A 100 -3.76 4.06 11.91
C ILE A 100 -3.74 3.29 10.59
N ARG A 101 -2.54 2.93 10.12
CA ARG A 101 -2.37 1.92 9.10
C ARG A 101 -1.72 0.67 9.70
N ILE A 102 -2.47 -0.43 9.70
CA ILE A 102 -1.95 -1.76 9.98
C ILE A 102 -1.26 -2.25 8.71
N GLY A 103 0.07 -2.28 8.74
CA GLY A 103 0.89 -2.54 7.56
C GLY A 103 1.76 -3.78 7.71
N LEU A 104 1.31 -4.92 7.16
CA LEU A 104 2.06 -6.16 7.15
C LEU A 104 2.90 -6.30 5.88
N ASN A 105 4.06 -6.93 6.03
CA ASN A 105 4.90 -7.38 4.92
C ASN A 105 5.06 -8.91 5.00
N HIS A 106 5.04 -9.59 3.87
CA HIS A 106 5.16 -11.04 3.76
C HIS A 106 6.39 -11.63 4.49
N GLY A 107 7.50 -10.93 4.53
CA GLY A 107 8.72 -11.37 5.24
C GLY A 107 8.77 -11.03 6.74
N SER A 108 7.73 -10.43 7.33
CA SER A 108 7.75 -9.98 8.73
C SER A 108 6.38 -10.13 9.42
N LEU A 109 5.87 -11.37 9.44
CA LEU A 109 4.57 -11.68 10.07
C LEU A 109 4.70 -12.00 11.58
N GLY A 110 5.93 -12.22 12.06
CA GLY A 110 6.21 -12.69 13.42
C GLY A 110 6.09 -14.21 13.57
N ASP A 111 6.86 -14.77 14.50
CA ASP A 111 6.99 -16.23 14.67
C ASP A 111 5.66 -16.92 14.99
N ARG A 112 4.82 -16.29 15.79
CA ARG A 112 3.51 -16.86 16.20
C ARG A 112 2.62 -17.13 14.98
N ILE A 113 2.47 -16.16 14.10
CA ILE A 113 1.64 -16.31 12.88
C ILE A 113 2.29 -17.29 11.90
N THR A 114 3.61 -17.18 11.72
CA THR A 114 4.35 -18.05 10.79
C THR A 114 4.30 -19.52 11.24
N ASN A 115 4.34 -19.79 12.54
CA ASN A 115 4.22 -21.15 13.08
C ASN A 115 2.81 -21.73 12.89
N LEU A 116 1.76 -20.90 12.93
CA LEU A 116 0.37 -21.36 12.77
C LEU A 116 -0.03 -21.55 11.28
N TYR A 117 0.38 -20.65 10.41
CA TYR A 117 -0.15 -20.55 9.04
C TYR A 117 0.94 -20.60 7.95
N GLY A 118 2.22 -20.73 8.33
CA GLY A 118 3.34 -20.59 7.41
C GLY A 118 3.52 -19.15 6.91
N ASN A 119 4.42 -18.97 5.95
CA ASN A 119 4.59 -17.68 5.27
C ASN A 119 3.72 -17.66 4.00
N THR A 120 2.43 -17.48 4.16
CA THR A 120 1.41 -17.62 3.12
C THR A 120 0.52 -16.37 2.99
N PRO A 121 -0.19 -16.19 1.85
CA PRO A 121 -1.22 -15.15 1.72
C PRO A 121 -2.27 -15.22 2.84
N LYS A 122 -2.68 -16.43 3.24
CA LYS A 122 -3.62 -16.64 4.34
C LYS A 122 -3.06 -16.13 5.66
N ALA A 123 -1.78 -16.40 5.97
CA ALA A 123 -1.13 -15.92 7.17
C ALA A 123 -1.15 -14.38 7.26
N MET A 124 -0.94 -13.69 6.15
CA MET A 124 -1.02 -12.23 6.08
C MET A 124 -2.44 -11.73 6.41
N ALA A 125 -3.46 -12.36 5.84
CA ALA A 125 -4.85 -11.99 6.09
C ALA A 125 -5.27 -12.25 7.54
N GLU A 126 -4.92 -13.42 8.11
CA GLU A 126 -5.20 -13.77 9.51
C GLU A 126 -4.53 -12.79 10.48
N ALA A 127 -3.25 -12.48 10.25
CA ALA A 127 -2.54 -11.49 11.06
C ALA A 127 -3.22 -10.11 11.01
N ALA A 128 -3.68 -9.68 9.83
CA ALA A 128 -4.42 -8.43 9.70
C ALA A 128 -5.74 -8.46 10.48
N MET A 129 -6.52 -9.53 10.34
CA MET A 129 -7.80 -9.67 11.03
C MET A 129 -7.67 -9.66 12.55
N GLU A 130 -6.64 -10.29 13.12
CA GLU A 130 -6.38 -10.21 14.56
C GLU A 130 -6.24 -8.76 15.04
N TRP A 131 -5.46 -7.95 14.33
CA TRP A 131 -5.24 -6.55 14.69
C TRP A 131 -6.46 -5.67 14.42
N LEU A 132 -7.23 -5.97 13.39
CA LEU A 132 -8.51 -5.30 13.13
C LEU A 132 -9.51 -5.56 14.23
N ARG A 133 -9.61 -6.81 14.72
CA ARG A 133 -10.47 -7.15 15.87
C ARG A 133 -10.05 -6.41 17.14
N LEU A 134 -8.73 -6.23 17.36
CA LEU A 134 -8.24 -5.39 18.48
C LEU A 134 -8.63 -3.91 18.30
N CYS A 135 -8.61 -3.37 17.10
CA CYS A 135 -9.08 -2.01 16.85
C CYS A 135 -10.59 -1.88 17.11
N VAL A 136 -11.39 -2.82 16.60
CA VAL A 136 -12.85 -2.86 16.84
C VAL A 136 -13.17 -2.99 18.32
N SER A 137 -12.49 -3.86 19.08
CA SER A 137 -12.69 -4.03 20.51
C SER A 137 -12.33 -2.77 21.33
N ASN A 138 -11.47 -1.90 20.80
CA ASN A 138 -11.17 -0.58 21.35
C ASN A 138 -12.09 0.54 20.79
N ASN A 139 -13.15 0.19 20.04
CA ASN A 139 -14.04 1.14 19.37
C ASN A 139 -13.30 2.14 18.45
N PHE A 140 -12.25 1.68 17.78
CA PHE A 140 -11.43 2.50 16.87
C PHE A 140 -11.56 2.01 15.43
N TYR A 141 -12.13 2.86 14.56
CA TYR A 141 -12.45 2.52 13.17
C TYR A 141 -11.67 3.36 12.13
N ASN A 142 -10.88 4.35 12.57
CA ASN A 142 -10.04 5.14 11.66
C ASN A 142 -8.77 4.36 11.25
N VAL A 143 -8.99 3.24 10.57
CA VAL A 143 -7.97 2.25 10.24
C VAL A 143 -7.87 2.06 8.73
N VAL A 144 -6.66 1.91 8.22
CA VAL A 144 -6.34 1.46 6.87
C VAL A 144 -5.49 0.20 6.97
N VAL A 145 -5.65 -0.76 6.05
CA VAL A 145 -4.86 -2.00 6.07
C VAL A 145 -3.97 -2.08 4.82
N SER A 146 -2.76 -2.58 4.99
CA SER A 146 -1.89 -2.91 3.85
C SER A 146 -1.19 -4.24 4.05
N LEU A 147 -1.26 -5.09 3.02
CA LEU A 147 -0.61 -6.39 2.94
C LEU A 147 0.38 -6.38 1.77
N LYS A 148 1.66 -6.17 2.04
CA LYS A 148 2.66 -5.99 0.98
C LYS A 148 3.57 -7.20 0.84
N SER A 149 3.84 -7.55 -0.42
CA SER A 149 4.81 -8.55 -0.80
C SER A 149 5.57 -8.09 -2.04
N SER A 150 6.81 -8.52 -2.20
CA SER A 150 7.56 -8.41 -3.46
C SER A 150 7.11 -9.45 -4.48
N ASN A 151 6.44 -10.51 -4.06
CA ASN A 151 5.76 -11.46 -4.94
C ASN A 151 4.33 -10.96 -5.21
N THR A 152 4.06 -10.61 -6.46
CA THR A 152 2.78 -10.03 -6.90
C THR A 152 1.60 -10.98 -6.67
N TYR A 153 1.76 -12.27 -6.95
CA TYR A 153 0.72 -13.27 -6.71
C TYR A 153 0.37 -13.38 -5.22
N VAL A 154 1.38 -13.49 -4.35
CA VAL A 154 1.17 -13.53 -2.89
C VAL A 154 0.44 -12.29 -2.39
N MET A 155 0.82 -11.13 -2.91
CA MET A 155 0.19 -9.86 -2.55
C MET A 155 -1.29 -9.84 -2.96
N VAL A 156 -1.60 -10.17 -4.20
CA VAL A 156 -2.98 -10.18 -4.72
C VAL A 156 -3.85 -11.15 -3.95
N GLU A 157 -3.39 -12.39 -3.75
CA GLU A 157 -4.13 -13.40 -2.98
C GLU A 157 -4.37 -12.99 -1.51
N ALA A 158 -3.37 -12.38 -0.87
CA ALA A 158 -3.53 -11.92 0.51
C ALA A 158 -4.66 -10.88 0.64
N TYR A 159 -4.76 -9.92 -0.28
CA TYR A 159 -5.84 -8.94 -0.29
C TYR A 159 -7.19 -9.56 -0.63
N ARG A 160 -7.27 -10.50 -1.57
CA ARG A 160 -8.50 -11.24 -1.90
C ARG A 160 -9.05 -11.99 -0.69
N ILE A 161 -8.17 -12.66 0.07
CA ILE A 161 -8.54 -13.38 1.29
C ILE A 161 -9.00 -12.40 2.37
N LEU A 162 -8.24 -11.31 2.59
CA LEU A 162 -8.58 -10.31 3.59
C LEU A 162 -9.93 -9.64 3.30
N ALA A 163 -10.20 -9.27 2.06
CA ALA A 163 -11.47 -8.66 1.67
C ALA A 163 -12.65 -9.57 2.02
N LYS A 164 -12.55 -10.87 1.67
CA LYS A 164 -13.57 -11.87 2.03
C LYS A 164 -13.75 -12.02 3.54
N TYR A 165 -12.68 -11.97 4.33
CA TYR A 165 -12.76 -12.08 5.77
C TYR A 165 -13.44 -10.86 6.40
N MET A 166 -13.09 -9.65 5.96
CA MET A 166 -13.73 -8.41 6.43
C MET A 166 -15.23 -8.38 6.09
N GLU A 167 -15.60 -8.80 4.87
CA GLU A 167 -17.01 -8.92 4.45
C GLU A 167 -17.76 -9.93 5.32
N ALA A 168 -17.17 -11.10 5.59
CA ALA A 168 -17.79 -12.13 6.41
C ALA A 168 -18.00 -11.69 7.87
N GLU A 169 -17.13 -10.84 8.42
CA GLU A 169 -17.27 -10.26 9.75
C GLU A 169 -18.14 -8.98 9.78
N GLY A 170 -18.59 -8.49 8.62
CA GLY A 170 -19.46 -7.32 8.50
C GLY A 170 -18.78 -5.98 8.81
N THR A 171 -17.45 -5.95 8.86
CA THR A 171 -16.67 -4.71 9.10
C THR A 171 -15.57 -4.58 8.07
N VAL A 172 -15.75 -3.67 7.12
CA VAL A 172 -14.81 -3.45 6.01
C VAL A 172 -13.99 -2.19 6.25
N PHE A 173 -12.67 -2.32 6.17
CA PHE A 173 -11.73 -1.21 6.31
C PHE A 173 -11.07 -0.89 4.95
N PRO A 174 -10.73 0.40 4.71
CA PRO A 174 -9.98 0.80 3.53
C PRO A 174 -8.67 0.05 3.36
N LEU A 175 -8.36 -0.33 2.12
CA LEU A 175 -7.16 -1.06 1.74
C LEU A 175 -6.17 -0.16 1.00
N HIS A 176 -4.91 -0.20 1.44
CA HIS A 176 -3.78 0.49 0.82
C HIS A 176 -2.92 -0.50 0.04
N VAL A 177 -3.15 -0.59 -1.25
CA VAL A 177 -2.55 -1.62 -2.12
C VAL A 177 -1.22 -1.17 -2.74
N GLY A 178 -0.35 -2.13 -3.01
CA GLY A 178 0.92 -1.88 -3.69
C GLY A 178 1.93 -3.01 -3.51
N VAL A 179 2.72 -3.24 -4.54
CA VAL A 179 3.85 -4.18 -4.52
C VAL A 179 5.01 -3.51 -3.80
N THR A 180 5.66 -4.20 -2.84
CA THR A 180 6.88 -3.69 -2.20
C THR A 180 8.10 -4.16 -2.97
N GLU A 181 9.15 -3.32 -3.01
CA GLU A 181 10.40 -3.66 -3.69
C GLU A 181 10.16 -4.16 -5.13
N ALA A 182 9.36 -3.41 -5.88
CA ALA A 182 9.01 -3.80 -7.25
C ALA A 182 10.21 -3.80 -8.18
N GLY A 183 11.27 -3.06 -7.86
CA GLY A 183 12.48 -2.92 -8.67
C GLY A 183 12.59 -1.52 -9.28
N ASN A 184 13.34 -1.42 -10.36
CA ASN A 184 13.58 -0.17 -11.08
C ASN A 184 13.13 -0.27 -12.54
N GLY A 185 13.16 0.85 -13.24
CA GLY A 185 12.88 0.94 -14.66
C GLY A 185 11.52 0.35 -15.06
N ASP A 186 11.44 -0.16 -16.26
CA ASP A 186 10.22 -0.72 -16.85
C ASP A 186 9.71 -1.93 -16.06
N SER A 187 10.61 -2.81 -15.59
CA SER A 187 10.25 -4.01 -14.84
C SER A 187 9.52 -3.69 -13.53
N GLY A 188 10.00 -2.69 -12.78
CA GLY A 188 9.34 -2.26 -11.54
C GLY A 188 7.97 -1.63 -11.80
N ARG A 189 7.83 -0.87 -12.88
CA ARG A 189 6.58 -0.26 -13.32
C ARG A 189 5.56 -1.31 -13.74
N ILE A 190 5.95 -2.25 -14.60
CA ILE A 190 5.11 -3.39 -15.04
C ILE A 190 4.62 -4.17 -13.83
N LYS A 191 5.52 -4.56 -12.94
CA LYS A 191 5.21 -5.34 -11.75
C LYS A 191 4.22 -4.61 -10.82
N SER A 192 4.40 -3.31 -10.65
CA SER A 192 3.48 -2.46 -9.88
C SER A 192 2.11 -2.36 -10.55
N CYS A 193 2.08 -2.12 -11.87
CA CYS A 193 0.83 -2.07 -12.63
C CYS A 193 0.08 -3.39 -12.56
N VAL A 194 0.72 -4.53 -12.83
CA VAL A 194 0.10 -5.86 -12.76
C VAL A 194 -0.51 -6.12 -11.37
N GLY A 195 0.24 -5.90 -10.31
CA GLY A 195 -0.24 -6.20 -8.96
C GLY A 195 -1.37 -5.28 -8.49
N ILE A 196 -1.24 -3.99 -8.72
CA ILE A 196 -2.24 -3.01 -8.30
C ILE A 196 -3.50 -3.13 -9.16
N SER A 197 -3.36 -3.21 -10.49
CA SER A 197 -4.49 -3.31 -11.40
C SER A 197 -5.33 -4.57 -11.19
N SER A 198 -4.68 -5.69 -10.86
CA SER A 198 -5.39 -6.94 -10.55
C SER A 198 -6.40 -6.77 -9.40
N LEU A 199 -6.02 -6.01 -8.38
CA LEU A 199 -6.91 -5.71 -7.24
C LEU A 199 -7.94 -4.63 -7.57
N LEU A 200 -7.53 -3.53 -8.19
CA LEU A 200 -8.44 -2.44 -8.55
C LEU A 200 -9.54 -2.89 -9.51
N SER A 201 -9.23 -3.81 -10.44
CA SER A 201 -10.24 -4.40 -11.35
C SER A 201 -11.29 -5.24 -10.64
N GLU A 202 -11.03 -5.68 -9.40
CA GLU A 202 -11.94 -6.42 -8.53
C GLU A 202 -12.62 -5.52 -7.48
N GLY A 203 -12.42 -4.20 -7.54
CA GLY A 203 -12.94 -3.25 -6.55
C GLY A 203 -12.18 -3.29 -5.22
N ILE A 204 -11.00 -3.91 -5.18
CA ILE A 204 -10.17 -4.03 -3.98
C ILE A 204 -9.06 -2.96 -4.01
N GLY A 205 -9.13 -2.00 -3.10
CA GLY A 205 -8.13 -0.94 -2.95
C GLY A 205 -8.75 0.46 -2.95
N ASN A 206 -8.37 1.26 -1.97
CA ASN A 206 -8.87 2.63 -1.77
C ASN A 206 -7.75 3.66 -1.90
N THR A 207 -6.52 3.27 -1.63
CA THR A 207 -5.31 4.04 -1.86
C THR A 207 -4.22 3.14 -2.41
N ILE A 208 -3.30 3.71 -3.18
CA ILE A 208 -2.23 2.95 -3.83
C ILE A 208 -0.85 3.51 -3.49
N ARG A 209 0.18 2.66 -3.55
CA ARG A 209 1.57 3.07 -3.55
C ARG A 209 2.38 2.24 -4.56
N VAL A 210 3.02 2.92 -5.46
CA VAL A 210 4.11 2.36 -6.27
C VAL A 210 5.40 2.40 -5.42
N SER A 211 6.26 1.41 -5.54
CA SER A 211 7.52 1.34 -4.77
C SER A 211 8.67 0.93 -5.70
N LEU A 212 9.38 1.92 -6.20
CA LEU A 212 10.53 1.76 -7.09
C LEU A 212 11.85 1.98 -6.33
N THR A 213 12.95 1.48 -6.90
CA THR A 213 14.31 1.77 -6.43
C THR A 213 14.87 2.99 -7.17
N GLU A 214 14.10 4.09 -7.14
CA GLU A 214 14.38 5.35 -7.87
C GLU A 214 14.02 6.54 -6.97
N ASP A 215 14.19 7.77 -7.47
CA ASP A 215 13.64 8.96 -6.78
C ASP A 215 12.11 8.79 -6.64
N PRO A 216 11.55 8.99 -5.43
CA PRO A 216 10.11 8.83 -5.17
C PRO A 216 9.19 9.63 -6.11
N VAL A 217 9.66 10.72 -6.69
CA VAL A 217 8.92 11.49 -7.71
C VAL A 217 8.56 10.63 -8.92
N ASN A 218 9.40 9.66 -9.29
CA ASN A 218 9.16 8.75 -10.42
C ASN A 218 8.02 7.73 -10.15
N GLU A 219 7.64 7.53 -8.89
CA GLU A 219 6.51 6.67 -8.51
C GLU A 219 5.15 7.31 -8.88
N ILE A 220 5.10 8.65 -8.95
CA ILE A 220 3.86 9.42 -9.06
C ILE A 220 3.19 9.22 -10.41
N SER A 221 3.94 9.20 -11.51
CA SER A 221 3.39 9.02 -12.87
C SER A 221 2.63 7.71 -13.00
N VAL A 222 3.21 6.61 -12.49
CA VAL A 222 2.59 5.28 -12.49
C VAL A 222 1.33 5.27 -11.60
N GLY A 223 1.42 5.86 -10.41
CA GLY A 223 0.30 5.97 -9.48
C GLY A 223 -0.87 6.74 -10.09
N ARG A 224 -0.60 7.89 -10.70
CA ARG A 224 -1.62 8.70 -11.38
C ARG A 224 -2.25 7.99 -12.57
N TYR A 225 -1.44 7.31 -13.39
CA TYR A 225 -1.97 6.51 -14.47
C TYR A 225 -2.99 5.45 -13.96
N LEU A 226 -2.62 4.69 -12.92
CA LEU A 226 -3.48 3.67 -12.33
C LEU A 226 -4.76 4.28 -11.75
N GLN A 227 -4.66 5.40 -11.04
CA GLN A 227 -5.82 6.11 -10.55
C GLN A 227 -6.75 6.50 -11.68
N MET A 228 -6.29 7.27 -12.66
CA MET A 228 -7.09 7.75 -13.79
C MET A 228 -7.72 6.60 -14.58
N ARG A 229 -7.00 5.48 -14.72
CA ARG A 229 -7.48 4.28 -15.41
C ARG A 229 -8.68 3.66 -14.71
N TYR A 230 -8.65 3.54 -13.37
CA TYR A 230 -9.68 2.88 -12.59
C TYR A 230 -10.77 3.82 -12.07
N ASP A 231 -10.54 5.13 -12.08
CA ASP A 231 -11.56 6.16 -11.92
C ASP A 231 -12.35 6.42 -13.20
N GLY A 232 -11.97 5.77 -14.33
CA GLY A 232 -12.67 5.87 -15.62
C GLY A 232 -12.33 7.14 -16.41
N GLU A 233 -11.29 7.89 -16.02
CA GLU A 233 -10.86 9.12 -16.71
C GLU A 233 -10.09 8.82 -18.01
N ILE A 234 -9.40 7.69 -18.07
CA ILE A 234 -8.69 7.25 -19.26
C ILE A 234 -9.03 5.81 -19.63
N ALA A 235 -9.10 5.53 -20.93
CA ALA A 235 -9.32 4.18 -21.46
C ALA A 235 -7.98 3.53 -21.90
N SER A 236 -7.95 2.21 -22.08
CA SER A 236 -6.85 1.51 -22.72
C SER A 236 -6.68 1.97 -24.16
N THR A 237 -5.45 1.90 -24.65
CA THR A 237 -5.14 2.05 -26.07
C THR A 237 -5.21 0.73 -26.86
N LEU A 238 -5.71 -0.34 -26.23
CA LEU A 238 -6.00 -1.64 -26.85
C LEU A 238 -7.09 -1.45 -27.90
N THR A 239 -6.81 -1.83 -29.15
CA THR A 239 -7.72 -1.70 -30.29
C THR A 239 -8.38 -3.01 -30.67
N SER A 240 -7.64 -4.11 -30.57
CA SER A 240 -8.20 -5.45 -30.82
C SER A 240 -7.42 -6.52 -30.05
N VAL A 241 -8.10 -7.62 -29.75
CA VAL A 241 -7.49 -8.80 -29.15
C VAL A 241 -8.11 -10.06 -29.73
N LYS A 242 -7.28 -11.04 -30.05
CA LYS A 242 -7.70 -12.39 -30.43
C LYS A 242 -7.06 -13.37 -29.44
N ILE A 243 -7.85 -14.27 -28.90
CA ILE A 243 -7.38 -15.27 -27.94
C ILE A 243 -7.59 -16.66 -28.53
N THR A 244 -6.54 -17.47 -28.54
CA THR A 244 -6.57 -18.85 -29.02
C THR A 244 -5.68 -19.67 -28.09
N ASP A 245 -6.22 -20.76 -27.52
CA ASP A 245 -5.47 -21.70 -26.66
C ASP A 245 -4.62 -21.03 -25.57
N LYS A 246 -5.23 -20.06 -24.85
CA LYS A 246 -4.57 -19.24 -23.80
C LYS A 246 -3.44 -18.31 -24.26
N VAL A 247 -3.31 -18.10 -25.56
CA VAL A 247 -2.42 -17.10 -26.14
C VAL A 247 -3.26 -15.93 -26.64
N ALA A 248 -2.90 -14.71 -26.29
CA ALA A 248 -3.56 -13.51 -26.76
C ALA A 248 -2.66 -12.74 -27.76
N ASP A 249 -3.21 -12.42 -28.92
CA ASP A 249 -2.63 -11.47 -29.87
C ASP A 249 -3.35 -10.13 -29.70
N ALA A 250 -2.65 -9.12 -29.20
CA ALA A 250 -3.20 -7.80 -28.86
C ALA A 250 -2.56 -6.69 -29.70
N VAL A 251 -3.42 -5.81 -30.23
CA VAL A 251 -3.00 -4.65 -31.01
C VAL A 251 -3.30 -3.38 -30.24
N TYR A 252 -2.31 -2.52 -30.09
CA TYR A 252 -2.39 -1.25 -29.40
C TYR A 252 -2.13 -0.05 -30.31
N HIS A 253 -2.85 1.02 -30.07
CA HIS A 253 -2.59 2.33 -30.66
C HIS A 253 -2.10 3.29 -29.57
N SER A 254 -0.90 3.05 -29.07
CA SER A 254 -0.34 3.81 -27.95
C SER A 254 0.51 4.99 -28.42
N PRO A 255 0.41 6.16 -27.77
CA PRO A 255 1.20 7.34 -28.12
C PRO A 255 2.69 7.21 -27.81
N CYS A 256 3.05 6.32 -26.87
CA CYS A 256 4.43 6.09 -26.45
C CYS A 256 4.61 4.73 -25.78
N LYS A 257 5.87 4.29 -25.65
CA LYS A 257 6.24 3.02 -25.01
C LYS A 257 5.75 2.92 -23.57
N GLU A 258 5.86 3.98 -22.78
CA GLU A 258 5.46 3.98 -21.39
C GLU A 258 3.96 3.74 -21.23
N ARG A 259 3.15 4.42 -22.03
CA ARG A 259 1.70 4.23 -22.04
C ARG A 259 1.31 2.82 -22.46
N LEU A 260 1.95 2.28 -23.50
CA LEU A 260 1.74 0.89 -23.95
C LEU A 260 2.02 -0.10 -22.83
N MET A 261 3.13 0.08 -22.13
CA MET A 261 3.53 -0.78 -21.02
C MET A 261 2.49 -0.79 -19.88
N TYR A 262 1.95 0.37 -19.54
CA TYR A 262 0.93 0.49 -18.49
C TYR A 262 -0.40 -0.13 -18.92
N ASP A 263 -0.87 0.20 -20.13
CA ASP A 263 -2.11 -0.35 -20.68
C ASP A 263 -2.04 -1.89 -20.76
N PHE A 264 -0.96 -2.43 -21.33
CA PHE A 264 -0.74 -3.88 -21.42
C PHE A 264 -0.75 -4.56 -20.05
N SER A 265 -0.04 -3.97 -19.06
CA SER A 265 0.03 -4.51 -17.71
C SER A 265 -1.35 -4.54 -17.02
N CYS A 266 -2.17 -3.54 -17.25
CA CYS A 266 -3.52 -3.46 -16.71
C CYS A 266 -4.51 -4.38 -17.44
N ASP A 267 -4.40 -4.50 -18.74
CA ASP A 267 -5.34 -5.29 -19.55
C ASP A 267 -5.13 -6.80 -19.41
N PHE A 268 -3.88 -7.25 -19.29
CA PHE A 268 -3.53 -8.67 -19.29
C PHE A 268 -2.88 -9.17 -18.00
N GLY A 269 -2.37 -8.29 -17.14
CA GLY A 269 -1.62 -8.69 -15.97
C GLY A 269 -2.38 -9.62 -15.03
N LYS A 270 -3.65 -9.33 -14.74
CA LYS A 270 -4.52 -10.18 -13.93
C LYS A 270 -4.71 -11.56 -14.56
N ARG A 271 -4.99 -11.61 -15.86
CA ARG A 271 -5.26 -12.85 -16.59
C ARG A 271 -4.03 -13.78 -16.65
N LEU A 272 -2.83 -13.19 -16.76
CA LEU A 272 -1.57 -13.92 -16.67
C LEU A 272 -1.32 -14.42 -15.25
N LEU A 273 -1.58 -13.60 -14.23
CA LEU A 273 -1.44 -13.95 -12.82
C LEU A 273 -2.39 -15.11 -12.42
N ASP A 274 -3.62 -15.06 -12.87
CA ASP A 274 -4.66 -16.06 -12.59
C ASP A 274 -4.56 -17.30 -13.51
N LYS A 275 -3.54 -17.35 -14.39
CA LYS A 275 -3.30 -18.44 -15.37
C LYS A 275 -4.47 -18.67 -16.34
N GLU A 276 -5.23 -17.64 -16.62
CA GLU A 276 -6.23 -17.63 -17.69
C GLU A 276 -5.56 -17.50 -19.06
N LEU A 277 -4.41 -16.85 -19.12
CA LEU A 277 -3.52 -16.77 -20.27
C LEU A 277 -2.14 -17.28 -19.89
N ASP A 278 -1.47 -17.90 -20.85
CA ASP A 278 -0.08 -18.34 -20.71
C ASP A 278 0.88 -17.36 -21.40
N GLU A 279 0.41 -16.68 -22.47
CA GLU A 279 1.23 -15.76 -23.28
C GLU A 279 0.40 -14.63 -23.90
N VAL A 280 1.03 -13.47 -24.12
CA VAL A 280 0.44 -12.34 -24.83
C VAL A 280 1.45 -11.76 -25.81
N HIS A 281 1.08 -11.72 -27.09
CA HIS A 281 1.83 -11.04 -28.13
C HIS A 281 1.27 -9.62 -28.33
N ILE A 282 2.17 -8.66 -28.51
CA ILE A 282 1.81 -7.24 -28.69
C ILE A 282 2.32 -6.76 -30.05
N SER A 283 1.48 -6.08 -30.77
CA SER A 283 1.80 -5.42 -32.06
C SER A 283 1.25 -3.99 -32.12
#